data_fd3a509936bc3b23946b2a7f455819ac
#
_entry.id   fd3a509936bc3b23946b2a7f455819ac
#
_cell.length_a   1.000
_cell.length_b   1.000
_cell.length_c   1.000
_cell.angle_alpha   90.00
_cell.angle_beta   90.00
_cell.angle_gamma   90.00
#
_symmetry.space_group_name_H-M   'P 1'
#
loop_
_entity.id
_entity.type
_entity.pdbx_description
1 polymer ?
#
loop_
_entity_poly.entity_id
_entity_poly.type
_entity_poly.pdbx_seq_one_letter_code
_entity_poly.pdbx_strand_id
1 'polypeptide(L)'
;MCIRDRENFKSFGGEIIIPFEEGFTAITGPNGSGKSNCGDAIQFVLGPRSTKVLRAQNAKDLIFNGGKSNHPARECKVTLVFANPMLANGRRRLPVDNDEVRMGRHVRLTKSNNIVTTYFLDGNESSQKSFHRILGQANARPDGYNIVLQGLSLIHI
;
A
#
# COMPACT_ATOMS: atom_id res chain seq x y z
N MET A 1 1.41 6.42 11.00
CA MET A 1 0.96 5.50 9.92
C MET A 1 1.51 4.13 10.23
N CYS A 2 0.78 3.07 10.02
CA CYS A 2 1.36 1.75 10.03
C CYS A 2 0.87 0.95 8.82
N ILE A 3 1.67 0.01 8.32
CA ILE A 3 1.21 -0.99 7.36
C ILE A 3 0.70 -2.15 8.21
N ARG A 4 -0.61 -2.30 8.31
CA ARG A 4 -1.25 -3.50 8.87
C ARG A 4 -1.71 -4.38 7.72
N ASP A 5 -1.62 -5.69 7.91
CA ASP A 5 -2.14 -6.69 6.98
C ASP A 5 -1.55 -6.56 5.58
N ARG A 6 -0.25 -6.76 5.48
CA ARG A 6 0.35 -7.07 4.20
C ARG A 6 0.38 -8.58 4.04
N GLU A 7 -0.51 -9.07 3.20
CA GLU A 7 -0.68 -10.49 2.96
C GLU A 7 -0.26 -10.83 1.54
N ASN A 8 0.63 -11.81 1.42
CA ASN A 8 1.07 -12.37 0.14
C ASN A 8 1.51 -11.34 -0.92
N PHE A 9 2.20 -10.29 -0.51
CA PHE A 9 2.61 -9.22 -1.41
C PHE A 9 4.07 -9.36 -1.84
N LYS A 10 4.32 -9.53 -3.14
CA LYS A 10 5.65 -9.71 -3.77
C LYS A 10 6.46 -10.82 -3.10
N SER A 11 7.59 -10.50 -2.44
CA SER A 11 8.45 -11.47 -1.75
C SER A 11 7.94 -11.86 -0.36
N PHE A 12 6.87 -11.25 0.12
CA PHE A 12 6.34 -11.49 1.45
C PHE A 12 5.16 -12.47 1.38
N GLY A 13 5.38 -13.71 1.77
CA GLY A 13 4.32 -14.70 1.96
C GLY A 13 3.73 -14.61 3.35
N GLY A 14 2.41 -14.84 3.45
CA GLY A 14 1.66 -14.71 4.69
C GLY A 14 1.41 -13.27 5.11
N GLU A 15 0.97 -13.10 6.35
CA GLU A 15 0.65 -11.81 6.94
C GLU A 15 1.88 -11.18 7.60
N ILE A 16 2.14 -9.92 7.31
CA ILE A 16 3.25 -9.16 7.91
C ILE A 16 2.77 -7.77 8.28
N ILE A 17 3.03 -7.39 9.54
CA ILE A 17 2.74 -6.06 10.08
C ILE A 17 4.04 -5.26 10.19
N ILE A 18 4.06 -4.04 9.68
CA ILE A 18 5.17 -3.10 9.81
C ILE A 18 4.67 -1.84 10.51
N PRO A 19 4.99 -1.66 11.78
CA PRO A 19 4.67 -0.42 12.48
C PRO A 19 5.57 0.72 11.99
N PHE A 20 5.00 1.91 11.86
CA PHE A 20 5.75 3.17 11.65
C PHE A 20 5.43 4.06 12.84
N GLU A 21 6.44 4.30 13.65
CA GLU A 21 6.37 5.20 14.79
C GLU A 21 6.26 6.67 14.33
N GLU A 22 5.90 7.56 15.25
CA GLU A 22 5.98 8.99 14.98
C GLU A 22 7.44 9.42 14.79
N GLY A 23 7.67 10.37 13.88
CA GLY A 23 9.01 10.86 13.56
C GLY A 23 9.64 10.14 12.37
N PHE A 24 10.91 9.77 12.48
CA PHE A 24 11.69 9.19 11.40
C PHE A 24 11.85 7.68 11.58
N THR A 25 11.45 6.91 10.57
CA THR A 25 11.63 5.45 10.54
C THR A 25 12.57 5.06 9.40
N ALA A 26 13.62 4.30 9.69
CA ALA A 26 14.53 3.75 8.70
C ALA A 26 14.35 2.24 8.55
N ILE A 27 14.22 1.77 7.31
CA ILE A 27 14.18 0.34 6.98
C ILE A 27 15.54 -0.07 6.43
N THR A 28 16.29 -0.85 7.19
CA THR A 28 17.63 -1.33 6.82
C THR A 28 17.66 -2.84 6.64
N GLY A 29 18.70 -3.33 5.97
CA GLY A 29 18.90 -4.76 5.76
C GLY A 29 19.76 -5.06 4.52
N PRO A 30 20.20 -6.30 4.30
CA PRO A 30 21.02 -6.70 3.16
C PRO A 30 20.26 -6.59 1.83
N ASN A 31 21.00 -6.67 0.72
CA ASN A 31 20.39 -6.70 -0.61
C ASN A 31 19.49 -7.94 -0.75
N GLY A 32 18.34 -7.76 -1.38
CA GLY A 32 17.35 -8.84 -1.54
C GLY A 32 16.45 -9.10 -0.32
N SER A 33 16.63 -8.41 0.82
CA SER A 33 15.80 -8.60 2.02
C SER A 33 14.37 -8.05 1.92
N GLY A 34 14.00 -7.44 0.79
CA GLY A 34 12.64 -6.91 0.60
C GLY A 34 12.43 -5.47 1.05
N LYS A 35 13.49 -4.71 1.42
CA LYS A 35 13.37 -3.28 1.81
C LYS A 35 12.53 -2.46 0.84
N SER A 36 12.86 -2.57 -0.44
CA SER A 36 12.14 -1.83 -1.50
C SER A 36 10.68 -2.26 -1.64
N ASN A 37 10.35 -3.51 -1.29
CA ASN A 37 8.97 -3.99 -1.33
C ASN A 37 8.10 -3.37 -0.22
N CYS A 38 8.71 -2.80 0.83
CA CYS A 38 7.97 -2.01 1.82
C CYS A 38 7.48 -0.69 1.22
N GLY A 39 8.34 0.01 0.47
CA GLY A 39 7.97 1.20 -0.29
C GLY A 39 6.92 0.89 -1.37
N ASP A 40 7.10 -0.23 -2.09
CA ASP A 40 6.13 -0.68 -3.09
C ASP A 40 4.76 -0.99 -2.47
N ALA A 41 4.71 -1.53 -1.25
CA ALA A 41 3.45 -1.80 -0.55
C ALA A 41 2.69 -0.49 -0.24
N ILE A 42 3.38 0.54 0.21
CA ILE A 42 2.78 1.87 0.43
C ILE A 42 2.25 2.41 -0.90
N GLN A 43 3.07 2.39 -1.95
CA GLN A 43 2.66 2.85 -3.27
C GLN A 43 1.56 2.02 -3.90
N PHE A 44 1.50 0.73 -3.62
CA PHE A 44 0.43 -0.13 -4.09
C PHE A 44 -0.94 0.34 -3.57
N VAL A 45 -1.02 0.80 -2.32
CA VAL A 45 -2.27 1.33 -1.76
C VAL A 45 -2.53 2.75 -2.24
N LEU A 46 -1.53 3.64 -2.18
CA LEU A 46 -1.68 5.07 -2.48
C LEU A 46 -1.70 5.36 -3.99
N GLY A 47 -1.05 4.53 -4.77
CA GLY A 47 -0.73 4.80 -6.16
C GLY A 47 -1.86 4.52 -7.15
N PRO A 48 -1.63 4.89 -8.42
CA PRO A 48 -2.53 4.58 -9.53
C PRO A 48 -2.58 3.08 -9.81
N ARG A 49 -3.50 2.65 -10.66
CA ARG A 49 -3.59 1.25 -11.12
C ARG A 49 -2.33 0.73 -11.83
N SER A 50 -1.49 1.61 -12.33
CA SER A 50 -0.31 1.24 -13.12
C SER A 50 0.68 0.43 -12.29
N THR A 51 0.98 -0.78 -12.75
CA THR A 51 1.96 -1.69 -12.13
C THR A 51 3.39 -1.28 -12.42
N LYS A 52 3.64 -0.46 -13.43
CA LYS A 52 4.99 0.00 -13.82
C LYS A 52 5.69 0.73 -12.67
N VAL A 53 4.95 1.56 -11.92
CA VAL A 53 5.47 2.28 -10.77
C VAL A 53 5.90 1.33 -9.65
N LEU A 54 5.27 0.15 -9.57
CA LEU A 54 5.53 -0.88 -8.56
C LEU A 54 6.62 -1.87 -9.00
N ARG A 55 7.37 -1.57 -10.07
CA ARG A 55 8.39 -2.49 -10.60
C ARG A 55 7.82 -3.89 -10.88
N ALA A 56 6.60 -3.95 -11.40
CA ALA A 56 5.89 -5.16 -11.78
C ALA A 56 5.47 -5.05 -13.25
N GLN A 57 5.72 -6.09 -14.04
CA GLN A 57 5.29 -6.13 -15.44
C GLN A 57 3.78 -6.30 -15.51
N ASN A 58 3.23 -7.11 -14.64
CA ASN A 58 1.81 -7.43 -14.54
C ASN A 58 1.33 -7.30 -13.09
N ALA A 59 0.04 -7.17 -12.89
CA ALA A 59 -0.53 -7.19 -11.54
C ALA A 59 -0.40 -8.56 -10.85
N LYS A 60 -0.16 -9.64 -11.60
CA LYS A 60 0.19 -10.96 -11.05
C LYS A 60 1.51 -10.94 -10.29
N ASP A 61 2.47 -10.14 -10.74
CA ASP A 61 3.80 -10.04 -10.12
C ASP A 61 3.76 -9.37 -8.75
N LEU A 62 2.61 -8.80 -8.38
CA LEU A 62 2.36 -8.25 -7.04
C LEU A 62 1.97 -9.34 -6.03
N ILE A 63 1.51 -10.50 -6.52
CA ILE A 63 1.09 -11.63 -5.69
C ILE A 63 2.29 -12.50 -5.40
N PHE A 64 2.41 -12.96 -4.16
CA PHE A 64 3.50 -13.84 -3.73
C PHE A 64 3.56 -15.13 -4.56
N ASN A 65 4.73 -15.42 -5.11
CA ASN A 65 4.95 -16.53 -6.02
C ASN A 65 5.29 -17.87 -5.35
N GLY A 66 5.17 -17.94 -4.01
CA GLY A 66 5.46 -19.16 -3.25
C GLY A 66 6.89 -19.27 -2.70
N GLY A 67 7.83 -18.48 -3.20
CA GLY A 67 9.22 -18.48 -2.74
C GLY A 67 9.82 -19.89 -2.68
N LYS A 68 10.51 -20.23 -1.59
CA LYS A 68 11.13 -21.54 -1.39
C LYS A 68 10.13 -22.70 -1.20
N SER A 69 8.92 -22.40 -0.72
CA SER A 69 7.88 -23.43 -0.49
C SER A 69 7.15 -23.85 -1.77
N ASN A 70 7.34 -23.10 -2.86
CA ASN A 70 6.69 -23.32 -4.15
C ASN A 70 5.15 -23.38 -4.07
N HIS A 71 4.55 -22.67 -3.11
CA HIS A 71 3.10 -22.52 -2.96
C HIS A 71 2.70 -21.09 -3.28
N PRO A 72 2.41 -20.77 -4.56
CA PRO A 72 2.03 -19.42 -4.96
C PRO A 72 0.65 -19.06 -4.40
N ALA A 73 0.53 -17.82 -3.92
CA ALA A 73 -0.74 -17.27 -3.52
C ALA A 73 -1.61 -16.93 -4.75
N ARG A 74 -2.90 -16.79 -4.57
CA ARG A 74 -3.83 -16.35 -5.62
C ARG A 74 -4.31 -14.91 -5.44
N GLU A 75 -3.93 -14.30 -4.34
CA GLU A 75 -4.30 -12.94 -3.98
C GLU A 75 -3.24 -12.28 -3.12
N CYS A 76 -3.21 -10.96 -3.14
CA CYS A 76 -2.45 -10.15 -2.21
C CYS A 76 -3.28 -8.97 -1.73
N LYS A 77 -3.06 -8.60 -0.48
CA LYS A 77 -3.72 -7.47 0.18
C LYS A 77 -2.70 -6.62 0.90
N VAL A 78 -2.83 -5.32 0.82
CA VAL A 78 -2.08 -4.37 1.64
C VAL A 78 -3.05 -3.37 2.25
N THR A 79 -2.93 -3.16 3.55
CA THR A 79 -3.72 -2.18 4.29
C THR A 79 -2.80 -1.19 4.99
N LEU A 80 -3.00 0.09 4.75
CA LEU A 80 -2.38 1.19 5.47
C LEU A 80 -3.34 1.67 6.55
N VAL A 81 -2.84 1.86 7.76
CA VAL A 81 -3.59 2.44 8.87
C VAL A 81 -3.06 3.84 9.13
N PHE A 82 -3.92 4.83 9.04
CA PHE A 82 -3.61 6.23 9.28
C PHE A 82 -4.19 6.65 10.61
N ALA A 83 -3.40 7.29 11.45
CA ALA A 83 -3.91 8.02 12.60
C ALA A 83 -4.75 9.21 12.12
N ASN A 84 -5.94 9.36 12.67
CA ASN A 84 -6.90 10.40 12.33
C ASN A 84 -7.34 11.19 13.58
N PRO A 85 -6.38 11.86 14.25
CA PRO A 85 -6.69 12.57 15.48
C PRO A 85 -7.63 13.75 15.24
N MET A 86 -8.35 14.11 16.28
CA MET A 86 -9.08 15.37 16.32
C MET A 86 -8.10 16.54 16.32
N LEU A 87 -8.26 17.47 15.41
CA LEU A 87 -7.48 18.69 15.33
C LEU A 87 -8.00 19.76 16.30
N ALA A 88 -7.20 20.77 16.59
CA ALA A 88 -7.57 21.88 17.48
C ALA A 88 -8.83 22.65 17.04
N ASN A 89 -9.17 22.60 15.75
CA ASN A 89 -10.38 23.21 15.18
C ASN A 89 -11.64 22.32 15.30
N GLY A 90 -11.58 21.22 16.06
CA GLY A 90 -12.67 20.26 16.24
C GLY A 90 -12.97 19.39 15.02
N ARG A 91 -12.10 19.36 14.00
CA ARG A 91 -12.24 18.51 12.82
C ARG A 91 -11.19 17.41 12.81
N ARG A 92 -11.52 16.28 12.24
CA ARG A 92 -10.55 15.23 11.96
C ARG A 92 -9.75 15.54 10.69
N ARG A 93 -8.53 14.99 10.62
CA ARG A 93 -7.67 15.16 9.44
C ARG A 93 -8.26 14.51 8.19
N LEU A 94 -8.86 13.34 8.35
CA LEU A 94 -9.59 12.63 7.30
C LEU A 94 -11.10 12.74 7.58
N PRO A 95 -11.96 12.76 6.54
CA PRO A 95 -13.40 12.91 6.68
C PRO A 95 -14.08 11.59 7.08
N VAL A 96 -13.55 10.95 8.09
CA VAL A 96 -14.04 9.70 8.69
C VAL A 96 -14.03 9.90 10.19
N ASP A 97 -15.11 9.53 10.86
CA ASP A 97 -15.25 9.75 12.31
C ASP A 97 -14.72 8.57 13.13
N ASN A 98 -13.44 8.24 12.89
CA ASN A 98 -12.68 7.24 13.63
C ASN A 98 -11.28 7.79 13.94
N ASP A 99 -10.67 7.37 15.04
CA ASP A 99 -9.31 7.75 15.43
C ASP A 99 -8.25 7.13 14.49
N GLU A 100 -8.58 6.02 13.86
CA GLU A 100 -7.79 5.36 12.82
C GLU A 100 -8.63 5.19 11.57
N VAL A 101 -8.00 5.32 10.40
CA VAL A 101 -8.63 5.02 9.10
C VAL A 101 -7.80 3.96 8.39
N ARG A 102 -8.44 2.86 8.04
CA ARG A 102 -7.82 1.73 7.34
C ARG A 102 -8.12 1.80 5.86
N MET A 103 -7.08 1.93 5.06
CA MET A 103 -7.17 2.02 3.61
C MET A 103 -6.45 0.84 2.98
N GLY A 104 -7.19 -0.04 2.33
CA GLY A 104 -6.67 -1.28 1.76
C GLY A 104 -6.87 -1.39 0.26
N ARG A 105 -5.94 -2.08 -0.40
CA ARG A 105 -6.08 -2.53 -1.78
C ARG A 105 -5.81 -4.02 -1.86
N HIS A 106 -6.67 -4.72 -2.56
CA HIS A 106 -6.64 -6.16 -2.76
C HIS A 106 -6.56 -6.48 -4.26
N VAL A 107 -5.67 -7.37 -4.62
CA VAL A 107 -5.58 -7.93 -5.98
C VAL A 107 -5.77 -9.43 -5.88
N ARG A 108 -6.66 -9.97 -6.69
CA ARG A 108 -7.03 -11.38 -6.70
C ARG A 108 -7.06 -11.93 -8.11
N LEU A 109 -6.60 -13.17 -8.28
CA LEU A 109 -6.79 -13.95 -9.49
C LEU A 109 -8.11 -14.73 -9.41
N THR A 110 -8.96 -14.56 -10.39
CA THR A 110 -10.18 -15.39 -10.56
C THR A 110 -9.81 -16.82 -10.96
N LYS A 111 -10.78 -17.71 -10.97
CA LYS A 111 -10.61 -19.08 -11.51
C LYS A 111 -10.12 -19.06 -12.96
N SER A 112 -10.53 -18.07 -13.75
CA SER A 112 -10.13 -17.86 -15.14
C SER A 112 -8.80 -17.09 -15.29
N ASN A 113 -8.02 -16.93 -14.21
CA ASN A 113 -6.76 -16.16 -14.16
C ASN A 113 -6.88 -14.68 -14.53
N ASN A 114 -8.08 -14.12 -14.50
CA ASN A 114 -8.29 -12.68 -14.64
C ASN A 114 -7.97 -11.98 -13.32
N ILE A 115 -7.49 -10.73 -13.43
CA ILE A 115 -7.12 -9.91 -12.29
C ILE A 115 -8.31 -9.06 -11.88
N VAL A 116 -8.68 -9.12 -10.61
CA VAL A 116 -9.66 -8.23 -9.98
C VAL A 116 -8.96 -7.40 -8.91
N THR A 117 -9.16 -6.10 -8.95
CA THR A 117 -8.64 -5.16 -7.94
C THR A 117 -9.81 -4.54 -7.20
N THR A 118 -9.78 -4.61 -5.87
CA THR A 118 -10.78 -4.05 -4.98
C THR A 118 -10.11 -3.10 -3.99
N TYR A 119 -10.79 -2.01 -3.66
CA TYR A 119 -10.36 -1.03 -2.65
C TYR A 119 -11.24 -1.15 -1.42
N PHE A 120 -10.66 -0.97 -0.25
CA PHE A 120 -11.35 -1.05 1.03
C PHE A 120 -11.09 0.19 1.87
N LEU A 121 -12.13 0.68 2.54
CA LEU A 121 -12.09 1.72 3.54
C LEU A 121 -12.73 1.19 4.82
N ASP A 122 -11.96 1.12 5.90
CA ASP A 122 -12.39 0.56 7.18
C ASP A 122 -13.09 -0.80 7.07
N GLY A 123 -12.54 -1.67 6.21
CA GLY A 123 -13.06 -3.02 5.96
C GLY A 123 -14.21 -3.10 4.94
N ASN A 124 -14.80 -1.98 4.53
CA ASN A 124 -15.87 -1.95 3.54
C ASN A 124 -15.32 -1.71 2.13
N GLU A 125 -15.90 -2.37 1.15
CA GLU A 125 -15.54 -2.14 -0.25
C GLU A 125 -15.87 -0.70 -0.67
N SER A 126 -14.93 -0.06 -1.35
CA SER A 126 -15.03 1.33 -1.77
C SER A 126 -14.72 1.49 -3.25
N SER A 127 -15.35 2.46 -3.90
CA SER A 127 -14.97 2.82 -5.26
C SER A 127 -13.58 3.46 -5.28
N GLN A 128 -12.84 3.21 -6.36
CA GLN A 128 -11.53 3.84 -6.55
C GLN A 128 -11.60 5.37 -6.44
N LYS A 129 -12.65 5.98 -6.98
CA LYS A 129 -12.85 7.44 -6.94
C LYS A 129 -13.00 7.96 -5.50
N SER A 130 -13.82 7.30 -4.68
CA SER A 130 -14.01 7.65 -3.28
C SER A 130 -12.73 7.47 -2.48
N PHE A 131 -12.03 6.34 -2.70
CA PHE A 131 -10.75 6.03 -2.08
C PHE A 131 -9.69 7.12 -2.34
N HIS A 132 -9.47 7.49 -3.61
CA HIS A 132 -8.51 8.55 -3.96
C HIS A 132 -8.92 9.95 -3.48
N ARG A 133 -10.22 10.23 -3.38
CA ARG A 133 -10.71 11.49 -2.80
C ARG A 133 -10.28 11.64 -1.35
N ILE A 134 -10.40 10.58 -0.56
CA ILE A 134 -10.00 10.59 0.86
C ILE A 134 -8.47 10.75 0.98
N LEU A 135 -7.69 10.03 0.17
CA LEU A 135 -6.24 10.20 0.11
C LEU A 135 -5.83 11.63 -0.25
N GLY A 136 -6.53 12.24 -1.21
CA GLY A 136 -6.27 13.64 -1.60
C GLY A 136 -6.47 14.63 -0.45
N GLN A 137 -7.44 14.40 0.41
CA GLN A 137 -7.68 15.22 1.61
C GLN A 137 -6.59 15.01 2.68
N ALA A 138 -5.95 13.85 2.72
CA ALA A 138 -4.80 13.56 3.57
C ALA A 138 -3.48 14.12 3.04
N ASN A 139 -3.47 14.83 1.91
CA ASN A 139 -2.27 15.18 1.14
C ASN A 139 -1.42 13.95 0.73
N ALA A 140 -1.98 12.76 0.79
CA ALA A 140 -1.33 11.51 0.36
C ALA A 140 -1.65 11.24 -1.11
N ARG A 141 -1.19 12.14 -2.00
CA ARG A 141 -1.41 11.99 -3.45
C ARG A 141 -0.39 11.02 -4.05
N PRO A 142 -0.82 10.13 -4.96
CA PRO A 142 0.10 9.25 -5.68
C PRO A 142 1.18 10.00 -6.46
N ASP A 143 0.83 11.18 -6.98
CA ASP A 143 1.69 12.05 -7.79
C ASP A 143 2.35 13.14 -6.95
N GLY A 144 2.19 13.10 -5.61
CA GLY A 144 2.78 14.07 -4.70
C GLY A 144 4.25 13.78 -4.42
N TYR A 145 5.01 14.81 -4.09
CA TYR A 145 6.43 14.71 -3.67
C TYR A 145 6.62 13.96 -2.34
N ASN A 146 5.56 13.40 -1.77
CA ASN A 146 5.58 12.71 -0.48
C ASN A 146 6.23 11.32 -0.55
N ILE A 147 6.38 10.76 -1.76
CA ILE A 147 7.03 9.46 -1.98
C ILE A 147 8.08 9.66 -3.07
N VAL A 148 9.35 9.61 -2.69
CA VAL A 148 10.48 9.67 -3.61
C VAL A 148 10.98 8.25 -3.87
N LEU A 149 10.87 7.81 -5.12
CA LEU A 149 11.37 6.50 -5.55
C LEU A 149 12.85 6.56 -5.87
N GLN A 150 13.50 5.41 -5.72
CA GLN A 150 14.87 5.23 -6.20
C GLN A 150 14.95 5.51 -7.71
N GLY A 151 15.83 6.43 -8.10
CA GLY A 151 16.03 6.84 -9.51
C GLY A 151 15.29 8.12 -9.92
N LEU A 152 14.29 8.59 -9.21
CA LEU A 152 13.63 9.87 -9.51
C LEU A 152 14.38 11.08 -8.91
N SER A 153 15.21 10.85 -7.90
CA SER A 153 15.97 11.90 -7.22
C SER A 153 17.08 12.54 -8.07
N LEU A 154 17.47 11.93 -9.17
CA LEU A 154 18.59 12.40 -10.01
C LEU A 154 18.15 13.29 -11.20
N ILE A 155 16.85 13.50 -11.41
CA ILE A 155 16.35 14.22 -12.58
C ILE A 155 16.20 15.73 -12.31
N HIS A 156 16.38 16.18 -11.07
CA HIS A 156 16.18 17.59 -10.69
C HIS A 156 17.42 18.29 -10.12
N ILE A 157 18.59 17.77 -10.40
CA ILE A 157 19.86 18.52 -10.15
C ILE A 157 20.31 19.07 -11.53
#